data_502d85e6aab1c863d667e529acc3efe1
#
_entry.id   502d85e6aab1c863d667e529acc3efe1
#
_cell.length_a   1.000
_cell.length_b   1.000
_cell.length_c   1.000
_cell.angle_alpha   90.00
_cell.angle_beta   90.00
_cell.angle_gamma   90.00
#
_symmetry.space_group_name_H-M   'P 1'
#
loop_
_entity.id
_entity.type
_entity.pdbx_description
1 polymer ?
#
loop_
_entity_poly.entity_id
_entity_poly.type
_entity_poly.pdbx_seq_one_letter_code
_entity_poly.pdbx_strand_id
1 'polypeptide(L)'
;MTVNHENRVGGERRQRNLMPPFEIELRRSKDQLKGSLMLSLESSTARMSNLARQEMYYDHFYGLDELIERIEAVTIEDLQQTAEEFFRTEQIAVTILGNLTGLKLNRDQLTC
;
A
#
# COMPACT_ATOMS: atom_id res chain seq x y z
N MET A 1 0.97 -37.06 54.00
CA MET A 1 2.09 -36.15 53.74
C MET A 1 2.15 -35.90 52.22
N THR A 2 1.56 -34.81 51.80
CA THR A 2 1.28 -34.49 50.38
C THR A 2 2.36 -33.51 49.95
N VAL A 3 3.16 -33.86 48.96
CA VAL A 3 4.15 -32.96 48.37
C VAL A 3 3.59 -32.45 47.04
N ASN A 4 3.18 -31.20 47.04
CA ASN A 4 2.79 -30.46 45.86
C ASN A 4 4.04 -30.02 45.11
N HIS A 5 4.26 -30.56 43.91
CA HIS A 5 5.20 -30.01 42.94
C HIS A 5 4.44 -29.11 41.95
N GLU A 6 4.27 -27.85 42.32
CA GLU A 6 3.93 -26.81 41.34
C GLU A 6 5.17 -26.45 40.54
N ASN A 7 5.25 -27.04 39.35
CA ASN A 7 6.24 -26.67 38.35
C ASN A 7 5.70 -25.49 37.55
N ARG A 8 5.89 -24.27 38.03
CA ARG A 8 5.68 -23.04 37.28
C ARG A 8 6.78 -22.89 36.22
N VAL A 9 6.62 -23.48 35.09
CA VAL A 9 7.37 -23.09 33.91
C VAL A 9 6.72 -21.80 33.39
N GLY A 10 7.23 -20.67 33.83
CA GLY A 10 6.93 -19.35 33.26
C GLY A 10 7.45 -19.28 31.87
N GLY A 11 6.64 -19.72 30.90
CA GLY A 11 6.85 -19.43 29.50
C GLY A 11 6.58 -17.94 29.27
N GLU A 12 7.59 -17.10 29.44
CA GLU A 12 7.59 -15.77 28.82
C GLU A 12 7.44 -15.99 27.32
N ARG A 13 6.19 -15.97 26.87
CA ARG A 13 5.90 -15.75 25.45
C ARG A 13 6.54 -14.41 25.10
N ARG A 14 7.69 -14.47 24.44
CA ARG A 14 8.19 -13.35 23.67
C ARG A 14 7.02 -12.90 22.80
N GLN A 15 6.34 -11.86 23.24
CA GLN A 15 5.51 -11.04 22.33
C GLN A 15 6.50 -10.50 21.30
N ARG A 16 6.70 -11.25 20.23
CA ARG A 16 7.15 -10.64 19.00
C ARG A 16 6.09 -9.58 18.74
N ASN A 17 6.49 -8.32 18.79
CA ASN A 17 5.73 -7.22 18.24
C ASN A 17 5.52 -7.57 16.76
N LEU A 18 4.48 -8.33 16.49
CA LEU A 18 3.97 -8.54 15.15
C LEU A 18 3.39 -7.19 14.78
N MET A 19 4.11 -6.45 13.95
CA MET A 19 3.58 -5.24 13.34
C MET A 19 2.19 -5.59 12.75
N PRO A 20 1.19 -4.72 12.93
CA PRO A 20 -0.11 -4.93 12.30
C PRO A 20 0.07 -5.29 10.82
N PRO A 21 -0.74 -6.20 10.25
CA PRO A 21 -0.56 -6.66 8.87
C PRO A 21 -0.49 -5.51 7.86
N PHE A 22 -1.19 -4.42 8.09
CA PHE A 22 -1.15 -3.22 7.24
C PHE A 22 0.19 -2.49 7.26
N GLU A 23 0.88 -2.44 8.38
CA GLU A 23 2.23 -1.85 8.45
C GLU A 23 3.25 -2.67 7.66
N ILE A 24 3.12 -3.99 7.70
CA ILE A 24 3.99 -4.88 6.93
C ILE A 24 3.77 -4.67 5.43
N GLU A 25 2.52 -4.58 5.00
CA GLU A 25 2.19 -4.36 3.59
C GLU A 25 2.61 -2.97 3.12
N LEU A 26 2.42 -1.93 3.92
CA LEU A 26 2.91 -0.59 3.62
C LEU A 26 4.42 -0.58 3.45
N ARG A 27 5.16 -1.22 4.35
CA ARG A 27 6.62 -1.31 4.27
C ARG A 27 7.07 -2.03 3.01
N ARG A 28 6.47 -3.18 2.68
CA ARG A 28 6.75 -3.93 1.45
C ARG A 28 6.49 -3.10 0.20
N SER A 29 5.38 -2.38 0.17
CA SER A 29 5.02 -1.50 -0.94
C SER A 29 6.03 -0.38 -1.11
N LYS A 30 6.48 0.25 -0.03
CA LYS A 30 7.54 1.26 -0.05
C LYS A 30 8.84 0.69 -0.59
N ASP A 31 9.28 -0.47 -0.12
CA ASP A 31 10.51 -1.11 -0.55
C ASP A 31 10.45 -1.50 -2.04
N GLN A 32 9.30 -1.99 -2.50
CA GLN A 32 9.07 -2.29 -3.91
C GLN A 32 9.10 -1.03 -4.78
N LEU A 33 8.46 0.06 -4.36
CA LEU A 33 8.48 1.33 -5.09
C LEU A 33 9.89 1.90 -5.19
N LYS A 34 10.65 1.92 -4.10
CA LYS A 34 12.04 2.37 -4.09
C LYS A 34 12.90 1.54 -5.04
N GLY A 35 12.79 0.22 -4.98
CA GLY A 35 13.52 -0.69 -5.87
C GLY A 35 13.18 -0.45 -7.34
N SER A 36 11.91 -0.32 -7.67
CA SER A 36 11.45 -0.03 -9.04
C SER A 36 11.93 1.34 -9.53
N LEU A 37 11.90 2.35 -8.66
CA LEU A 37 12.40 3.69 -8.98
C LEU A 37 13.89 3.66 -9.31
N MET A 38 14.70 3.01 -8.48
CA MET A 38 16.13 2.89 -8.70
C MET A 38 16.43 2.18 -10.02
N LEU A 39 15.80 1.06 -10.30
CA LEU A 39 15.95 0.33 -11.55
C LEU A 39 15.52 1.14 -12.78
N SER A 40 14.45 1.91 -12.67
CA SER A 40 13.97 2.76 -13.78
C SER A 40 14.96 3.85 -14.17
N LEU A 41 15.81 4.28 -13.26
CA LEU A 41 16.82 5.32 -13.49
C LEU A 41 18.14 4.79 -14.08
N GLU A 42 18.32 3.48 -14.23
CA GLU A 42 19.48 2.89 -14.90
C GLU A 42 19.47 3.14 -16.40
N SER A 43 18.30 3.23 -17.02
CA SER A 43 18.15 3.49 -18.46
C SER A 43 18.21 4.98 -18.76
N SER A 44 19.10 5.38 -19.69
CA SER A 44 19.21 6.77 -20.14
C SER A 44 17.90 7.28 -20.75
N THR A 45 17.20 6.43 -21.51
CA THR A 45 15.89 6.77 -22.10
C THR A 45 14.84 6.98 -21.01
N ALA A 46 14.81 6.13 -19.99
CA ALA A 46 13.89 6.29 -18.87
C ALA A 46 14.18 7.57 -18.08
N ARG A 47 15.47 7.88 -17.84
CA ARG A 47 15.89 9.14 -17.19
C ARG A 47 15.43 10.37 -17.98
N MET A 48 15.65 10.37 -19.28
CA MET A 48 15.22 11.46 -20.16
C MET A 48 13.69 11.63 -20.14
N SER A 49 12.96 10.54 -20.29
CA SER A 49 11.49 10.56 -20.25
C SER A 49 10.95 11.02 -18.90
N ASN A 50 11.62 10.64 -17.81
CA ASN A 50 11.25 11.08 -16.47
C ASN A 50 11.47 12.57 -16.27
N LEU A 51 12.62 13.10 -16.71
CA LEU A 51 12.93 14.54 -16.68
C LEU A 51 11.91 15.34 -17.48
N ALA A 52 11.62 14.92 -18.72
CA ALA A 52 10.66 15.60 -19.56
C ALA A 52 9.25 15.62 -18.94
N ARG A 53 8.85 14.50 -18.34
CA ARG A 53 7.54 14.39 -17.67
C ARG A 53 7.45 15.26 -16.43
N GLN A 54 8.52 15.32 -15.62
CA GLN A 54 8.55 16.16 -14.44
C GLN A 54 8.46 17.63 -14.81
N GLU A 55 9.19 18.08 -15.82
CA GLU A 55 9.10 19.43 -16.35
C GLU A 55 7.71 19.77 -16.86
N MET A 56 7.10 18.89 -17.66
CA MET A 56 5.78 19.12 -18.27
C MET A 56 4.64 19.18 -17.25
N TYR A 57 4.68 18.42 -16.18
CA TYR A 57 3.54 18.26 -15.27
C TYR A 57 3.72 18.96 -13.92
N TYR A 58 4.96 19.15 -13.48
CA TYR A 58 5.22 19.63 -12.12
C TYR A 58 6.00 20.94 -12.06
N ASP A 59 6.57 21.37 -13.22
CA ASP A 59 7.46 22.54 -13.27
C ASP A 59 8.55 22.52 -12.17
N HIS A 60 8.93 21.30 -11.76
CA HIS A 60 9.88 21.03 -10.70
C HIS A 60 10.54 19.67 -10.90
N PHE A 61 11.84 19.61 -10.68
CA PHE A 61 12.60 18.37 -10.72
C PHE A 61 12.74 17.78 -9.31
N TYR A 62 12.17 16.61 -9.12
CA TYR A 62 12.34 15.81 -7.92
C TYR A 62 13.56 14.91 -8.06
N GLY A 63 14.57 15.14 -7.23
CA GLY A 63 15.73 14.24 -7.13
C GLY A 63 15.35 12.87 -6.59
N LEU A 64 16.21 11.87 -6.83
CA LEU A 64 15.97 10.51 -6.33
C LEU A 64 15.80 10.49 -4.80
N ASP A 65 16.66 11.21 -4.08
CA ASP A 65 16.63 11.25 -2.62
C ASP A 65 15.32 11.86 -2.11
N GLU A 66 14.86 12.94 -2.73
CA GLU A 66 13.59 13.57 -2.39
C GLU A 66 12.39 12.63 -2.65
N LEU A 67 12.42 11.88 -3.76
CA LEU A 67 11.37 10.89 -4.04
C LEU A 67 11.36 9.76 -3.01
N ILE A 68 12.53 9.30 -2.59
CA ILE A 68 12.67 8.28 -1.54
C ILE A 68 12.13 8.81 -0.21
N GLU A 69 12.48 10.03 0.17
CA GLU A 69 11.97 10.67 1.40
C GLU A 69 10.44 10.79 1.37
N ARG A 70 9.86 11.20 0.25
CA ARG A 70 8.40 11.28 0.08
C ARG A 70 7.72 9.92 0.19
N ILE A 71 8.31 8.86 -0.38
CA ILE A 71 7.79 7.48 -0.24
C ILE A 71 7.86 7.05 1.22
N GLU A 72 8.95 7.33 1.92
CA GLU A 72 9.09 6.97 3.33
C GLU A 72 8.15 7.75 4.24
N ALA A 73 7.82 8.98 3.90
CA ALA A 73 6.92 9.83 4.69
C ALA A 73 5.46 9.37 4.67
N VAL A 74 5.04 8.55 3.69
CA VAL A 74 3.65 8.06 3.63
C VAL A 74 3.32 7.22 4.85
N THR A 75 2.21 7.52 5.50
CA THR A 75 1.73 6.83 6.70
C THR A 75 0.51 5.93 6.41
N ILE A 76 0.11 5.12 7.39
CA ILE A 76 -1.13 4.35 7.29
C ILE A 76 -2.34 5.28 7.30
N GLU A 77 -2.26 6.36 8.06
CA GLU A 77 -3.30 7.38 8.14
C GLU A 77 -3.54 8.05 6.79
N ASP A 78 -2.46 8.36 6.04
CA ASP A 78 -2.57 8.91 4.67
C ASP A 78 -3.27 7.94 3.72
N LEU A 79 -2.95 6.64 3.82
CA LEU A 79 -3.62 5.60 3.03
C LEU A 79 -5.08 5.47 3.39
N GLN A 80 -5.42 5.49 4.67
CA GLN A 80 -6.79 5.39 5.14
C GLN A 80 -7.61 6.59 4.67
N GLN A 81 -7.09 7.80 4.84
CA GLN A 81 -7.75 9.02 4.39
C GLN A 81 -8.00 8.98 2.87
N THR A 82 -6.99 8.57 2.10
CA THR A 82 -7.12 8.43 0.65
C THR A 82 -8.17 7.38 0.28
N ALA A 83 -8.18 6.24 0.97
CA ALA A 83 -9.17 5.19 0.75
C ALA A 83 -10.59 5.68 1.04
N GLU A 84 -10.80 6.39 2.14
CA GLU A 84 -12.10 6.97 2.50
C GLU A 84 -12.59 8.02 1.49
N GLU A 85 -11.65 8.74 0.86
CA GLU A 85 -12.00 9.72 -0.18
C GLU A 85 -12.41 9.05 -1.49
N PHE A 86 -11.68 8.02 -1.92
CA PHE A 86 -11.88 7.39 -3.23
C PHE A 86 -12.89 6.24 -3.22
N PHE A 87 -12.92 5.44 -2.16
CA PHE A 87 -13.81 4.27 -2.07
C PHE A 87 -15.15 4.63 -1.43
N ARG A 88 -15.91 5.48 -2.10
CA ARG A 88 -17.29 5.82 -1.71
C ARG A 88 -18.27 5.04 -2.57
N THR A 89 -19.25 4.42 -1.93
CA THR A 89 -20.28 3.62 -2.63
C THR A 89 -20.97 4.41 -3.76
N GLU A 90 -21.13 5.72 -3.60
CA GLU A 90 -21.76 6.59 -4.59
C GLU A 90 -20.92 6.78 -5.84
N GLN A 91 -19.60 6.61 -5.72
CA GLN A 91 -18.61 6.83 -6.80
C GLN A 91 -18.26 5.54 -7.54
N ILE A 92 -18.76 4.39 -7.08
CA ILE A 92 -18.49 3.12 -7.75
C ILE A 92 -19.25 3.07 -9.09
N ALA A 93 -18.51 2.81 -10.15
CA ALA A 93 -19.03 2.49 -11.46
C ALA A 93 -18.56 1.10 -11.90
N VAL A 94 -19.47 0.31 -12.45
CA VAL A 94 -19.16 -1.03 -12.98
C VAL A 94 -19.44 -1.06 -14.45
N THR A 95 -18.47 -1.52 -15.23
CA THR A 95 -18.62 -1.80 -16.65
C THR A 95 -18.40 -3.29 -16.89
N ILE A 96 -19.36 -3.95 -17.50
CA ILE A 96 -19.30 -5.39 -17.78
C ILE A 96 -19.37 -5.62 -19.26
N LEU A 97 -18.40 -6.37 -19.79
CA LEU A 97 -18.35 -6.78 -21.18
C LEU A 97 -18.38 -8.31 -21.28
N GLY A 98 -19.36 -8.85 -22.02
CA GLY A 98 -19.49 -10.28 -22.21
C GLY A 98 -20.93 -10.73 -22.49
N ASN A 99 -21.19 -12.02 -22.36
CA ASN A 99 -22.57 -12.53 -22.43
C ASN A 99 -23.28 -12.24 -21.10
N LEU A 100 -24.20 -11.27 -21.12
CA LEU A 100 -24.92 -10.80 -19.95
C LEU A 100 -26.27 -11.51 -19.75
N THR A 101 -26.52 -12.61 -20.43
CA THR A 101 -27.79 -13.37 -20.34
C THR A 101 -27.98 -13.84 -18.89
N GLY A 102 -29.02 -13.35 -18.23
CA GLY A 102 -29.34 -13.71 -16.85
C GLY A 102 -28.62 -12.91 -15.76
N LEU A 103 -27.73 -11.98 -16.12
CA LEU A 103 -27.10 -11.09 -15.17
C LEU A 103 -28.09 -10.01 -14.72
N LYS A 104 -28.32 -9.95 -13.42
CA LYS A 104 -29.09 -8.87 -12.76
C LYS A 104 -28.18 -8.18 -11.76
N LEU A 105 -27.82 -6.95 -12.04
CA LEU A 105 -27.04 -6.10 -11.15
C LEU A 105 -27.89 -4.91 -10.71
N ASN A 106 -28.01 -4.77 -9.39
CA ASN A 106 -28.63 -3.61 -8.77
C ASN A 106 -27.57 -2.74 -8.11
N ARG A 107 -27.85 -1.45 -8.01
CA ARG A 107 -26.97 -0.48 -7.33
C ARG A 107 -26.64 -0.90 -5.90
N ASP A 108 -27.60 -1.48 -5.19
CA ASP A 108 -27.45 -1.92 -3.80
C ASP A 108 -26.43 -3.06 -3.60
N GLN A 109 -26.00 -3.70 -4.69
CA GLN A 109 -24.95 -4.72 -4.67
C GLN A 109 -23.55 -4.12 -4.83
N LEU A 110 -23.46 -2.83 -5.14
CA LEU A 110 -22.21 -2.09 -5.31
C LEU A 110 -21.89 -1.37 -4.02
N THR A 111 -21.15 -2.02 -3.13
CA THR A 111 -20.69 -1.46 -1.86
C THR A 111 -19.20 -1.63 -1.73
N CYS A 112 -18.51 -0.71 -1.05
CA CYS A 112 -17.13 -0.81 -0.62
C CYS A 112 -17.04 -0.61 0.89
#